data_f2614540dcc772394db33e3f723fa6bd
#
_entry.id   f2614540dcc772394db33e3f723fa6bd
#
_cell.length_a   1.000
_cell.length_b   1.000
_cell.length_c   1.000
_cell.angle_alpha   90.00
_cell.angle_beta   90.00
_cell.angle_gamma   90.00
#
_symmetry.space_group_name_H-M   'P 1'
#
loop_
_entity.id
_entity.type
_entity.pdbx_description
1 polymer ?
#
loop_
_entity_poly.entity_id
_entity_poly.type
_entity_poly.pdbx_seq_one_letter_code
_entity_poly.pdbx_strand_id
1 'polypeptide(L)'
;MKRIGEISLKEKDLNKLKEYPLHDVICTESQIYYYKKDKDWNSILFKKLFVTDEKRVTRKINTIEALQDSELSTYEELIIPDELVLIGGVKSGFTIKEVVDSTNLYTFLRSKEVSDQDKILVLKKIGELLKKIQNQSQEFYFGDLQEFNFLVDKDNNIHVVDLDSSAVSRKKPLETKYIIIDKKTHSVPKYKVNSAGRCYPNYNIDNFCYNTMILNYLAGRDTHCLSFEEYYKYMDYLDYCGIPREMIDIFDNHYSNKDNESVVDYLDELRSDYRRANYKVYEHVKEVQEKRKSLILK
;
A
#
# COMPACT_ATOMS: atom_id res chain seq x y z
N MET A 1 15.15 -17.32 -17.50
CA MET A 1 15.24 -16.07 -16.70
C MET A 1 16.14 -15.10 -17.44
N LYS A 2 15.57 -13.97 -17.84
CA LYS A 2 16.32 -12.86 -18.42
C LYS A 2 17.11 -12.21 -17.28
N ARG A 3 18.39 -11.97 -17.48
CA ARG A 3 19.20 -11.24 -16.48
C ARG A 3 18.86 -9.76 -16.54
N ILE A 4 18.68 -9.13 -15.38
CA ILE A 4 18.55 -7.67 -15.32
C ILE A 4 19.75 -6.99 -15.96
N GLY A 5 19.52 -5.94 -16.75
CA GLY A 5 20.59 -5.11 -17.29
C GLY A 5 21.42 -4.47 -16.17
N GLU A 6 22.72 -4.24 -16.42
CA GLU A 6 23.61 -3.67 -15.42
C GLU A 6 24.22 -2.35 -15.91
N ILE A 7 24.23 -1.35 -15.06
CA ILE A 7 24.88 -0.05 -15.28
C ILE A 7 25.96 0.16 -14.23
N SER A 8 27.15 0.57 -14.65
CA SER A 8 28.21 0.92 -13.72
C SER A 8 28.38 2.43 -13.58
N LEU A 9 28.30 2.92 -12.36
CA LEU A 9 28.58 4.30 -11.97
C LEU A 9 29.87 4.38 -11.16
N LYS A 10 30.64 5.46 -11.36
CA LYS A 10 31.75 5.80 -10.47
C LYS A 10 31.21 6.64 -9.30
N GLU A 11 31.82 6.50 -8.12
CA GLU A 11 31.41 7.31 -6.95
C GLU A 11 31.40 8.82 -7.20
N LYS A 12 32.40 9.31 -7.96
CA LYS A 12 32.46 10.72 -8.36
C LYS A 12 31.27 11.19 -9.20
N ASP A 13 30.64 10.28 -9.93
CA ASP A 13 29.49 10.61 -10.80
C ASP A 13 28.18 10.61 -9.98
N LEU A 14 28.08 9.78 -8.93
CA LEU A 14 26.97 9.83 -7.98
C LEU A 14 26.84 11.22 -7.33
N ASN A 15 27.98 11.81 -6.93
CA ASN A 15 28.00 13.13 -6.27
C ASN A 15 27.54 14.28 -7.20
N LYS A 16 27.37 14.03 -8.50
CA LYS A 16 26.85 14.99 -9.47
C LYS A 16 25.35 14.84 -9.72
N LEU A 17 24.75 13.72 -9.29
CA LEU A 17 23.32 13.49 -9.48
C LEU A 17 22.54 14.41 -8.54
N LYS A 18 21.49 15.00 -9.10
CA LYS A 18 20.55 15.79 -8.32
C LYS A 18 19.58 14.84 -7.61
N GLU A 19 19.39 15.05 -6.31
CA GLU A 19 18.40 14.31 -5.54
C GLU A 19 16.99 14.60 -6.06
N TYR A 20 16.16 13.54 -6.16
CA TYR A 20 14.76 13.65 -6.50
C TYR A 20 13.99 14.02 -5.23
N PRO A 21 13.22 15.12 -5.26
CA PRO A 21 12.48 15.55 -4.08
C PRO A 21 11.33 14.58 -3.80
N LEU A 22 11.47 13.79 -2.75
CA LEU A 22 10.38 12.97 -2.20
C LEU A 22 9.57 13.88 -1.27
N HIS A 23 8.48 14.44 -1.77
CA HIS A 23 7.57 15.23 -0.95
C HIS A 23 6.86 14.29 0.05
N ASP A 24 6.95 14.64 1.35
CA ASP A 24 6.22 14.02 2.46
C ASP A 24 6.52 12.53 2.75
N VAL A 25 7.57 11.95 2.17
CA VAL A 25 7.97 10.56 2.41
C VAL A 25 9.32 10.50 3.11
N ILE A 26 9.36 9.95 4.32
CA ILE A 26 10.61 9.59 4.99
C ILE A 26 11.04 8.23 4.44
N CYS A 27 11.93 8.24 3.46
CA CYS A 27 12.51 7.02 2.92
C CYS A 27 13.69 6.59 3.80
N THR A 28 13.52 5.53 4.57
CA THR A 28 14.57 5.01 5.49
C THR A 28 15.53 4.04 4.82
N GLU A 29 15.14 3.47 3.67
CA GLU A 29 15.89 2.38 3.04
C GLU A 29 16.56 2.74 1.71
N SER A 30 16.19 3.86 1.11
CA SER A 30 16.71 4.28 -0.19
C SER A 30 16.69 5.79 -0.35
N GLN A 31 17.43 6.27 -1.34
CA GLN A 31 17.45 7.66 -1.82
C GLN A 31 17.29 7.65 -3.32
N ILE A 32 16.53 8.61 -3.86
CA ILE A 32 16.24 8.68 -5.29
C ILE A 32 16.95 9.88 -5.90
N TYR A 33 17.50 9.68 -7.09
CA TYR A 33 18.23 10.70 -7.84
C TYR A 33 17.72 10.78 -9.27
N TYR A 34 17.77 11.97 -9.88
CA TYR A 34 17.68 12.09 -11.33
C TYR A 34 18.93 11.48 -11.96
N TYR A 35 18.76 10.51 -12.86
CA TYR A 35 19.88 9.81 -13.47
C TYR A 35 20.13 10.25 -14.91
N LYS A 36 19.16 10.07 -15.77
CA LYS A 36 19.21 10.42 -17.21
C LYS A 36 17.79 10.62 -17.75
N LYS A 37 17.74 11.11 -19.00
CA LYS A 37 16.51 11.02 -19.80
C LYS A 37 16.62 9.87 -20.78
N ASP A 38 15.48 9.22 -21.08
CA ASP A 38 15.38 8.23 -22.14
C ASP A 38 15.30 8.90 -23.52
N LYS A 39 15.12 8.09 -24.59
CA LYS A 39 14.97 8.57 -25.96
C LYS A 39 13.74 9.45 -26.20
N ASP A 40 12.71 9.28 -25.37
CA ASP A 40 11.44 10.00 -25.41
C ASP A 40 11.40 11.18 -24.41
N TRP A 41 12.57 11.57 -23.87
CA TRP A 41 12.78 12.63 -22.89
C TRP A 41 12.13 12.41 -21.52
N ASN A 42 11.64 11.20 -21.23
CA ASN A 42 11.18 10.86 -19.90
C ASN A 42 12.36 10.72 -18.94
N SER A 43 12.18 11.14 -17.71
CA SER A 43 13.23 11.02 -16.71
C SER A 43 13.35 9.57 -16.24
N ILE A 44 14.58 9.10 -16.19
CA ILE A 44 14.94 7.86 -15.51
C ILE A 44 15.56 8.24 -14.17
N LEU A 45 15.03 7.67 -13.13
CA LEU A 45 15.49 7.88 -11.76
C LEU A 45 16.43 6.73 -11.34
N PHE A 46 17.33 7.02 -10.42
CA PHE A 46 18.15 6.03 -9.75
C PHE A 46 17.71 5.92 -8.28
N LYS A 47 17.16 4.76 -7.90
CA LYS A 47 16.86 4.39 -6.53
C LYS A 47 18.09 3.73 -5.91
N LYS A 48 18.83 4.49 -5.11
CA LYS A 48 19.98 3.99 -4.35
C LYS A 48 19.50 3.33 -3.07
N LEU A 49 19.89 2.08 -2.84
CA LEU A 49 19.59 1.35 -1.61
C LEU A 49 20.62 1.66 -0.52
N PHE A 50 20.16 1.83 0.72
CA PHE A 50 21.01 1.92 1.91
C PHE A 50 21.28 0.56 2.57
N VAL A 51 20.62 -0.50 2.08
CA VAL A 51 20.77 -1.85 2.61
C VAL A 51 22.16 -2.38 2.26
N THR A 52 22.92 -2.75 3.28
CA THR A 52 24.26 -3.34 3.16
C THR A 52 24.28 -4.87 3.24
N ASP A 53 23.15 -5.49 3.66
CA ASP A 53 23.02 -6.95 3.68
C ASP A 53 22.92 -7.50 2.25
N GLU A 54 23.98 -8.19 1.84
CA GLU A 54 24.07 -8.78 0.50
C GLU A 54 22.94 -9.78 0.20
N LYS A 55 22.47 -10.54 1.18
CA LYS A 55 21.34 -11.47 1.00
C LYS A 55 20.04 -10.73 0.69
N ARG A 56 19.81 -9.60 1.37
CA ARG A 56 18.63 -8.77 1.13
C ARG A 56 18.69 -8.11 -0.25
N VAL A 57 19.84 -7.57 -0.63
CA VAL A 57 20.06 -6.99 -1.97
C VAL A 57 19.85 -8.04 -3.05
N THR A 58 20.45 -9.22 -2.90
CA THR A 58 20.29 -10.34 -3.86
C THR A 58 18.81 -10.75 -3.97
N ARG A 59 18.07 -10.77 -2.88
CA ARG A 59 16.63 -11.08 -2.91
C ARG A 59 15.83 -10.03 -3.66
N LYS A 60 16.10 -8.73 -3.47
CA LYS A 60 15.47 -7.65 -4.23
C LYS A 60 15.75 -7.80 -5.73
N ILE A 61 16.99 -8.09 -6.12
CA ILE A 61 17.36 -8.34 -7.52
C ILE A 61 16.56 -9.51 -8.10
N ASN A 62 16.53 -10.66 -7.41
CA ASN A 62 15.78 -11.83 -7.87
C ASN A 62 14.28 -11.56 -8.02
N THR A 63 13.72 -10.71 -7.16
CA THR A 63 12.32 -10.26 -7.27
C THR A 63 12.10 -9.46 -8.55
N ILE A 64 12.98 -8.50 -8.84
CA ILE A 64 12.88 -7.66 -10.05
C ILE A 64 13.04 -8.51 -11.31
N GLU A 65 14.04 -9.40 -11.35
CA GLU A 65 14.25 -10.31 -12.49
C GLU A 65 12.99 -11.19 -12.72
N ALA A 66 12.39 -11.70 -11.66
CA ALA A 66 11.18 -12.49 -11.76
C ALA A 66 9.97 -11.67 -12.24
N LEU A 67 9.85 -10.40 -11.82
CA LEU A 67 8.81 -9.49 -12.30
C LEU A 67 8.99 -9.18 -13.80
N GLN A 68 10.22 -8.87 -14.23
CA GLN A 68 10.53 -8.60 -15.64
C GLN A 68 10.29 -9.79 -16.56
N ASP A 69 10.48 -11.02 -16.06
CA ASP A 69 10.23 -12.27 -16.80
C ASP A 69 8.76 -12.72 -16.78
N SER A 70 7.93 -12.08 -15.97
CA SER A 70 6.52 -12.45 -15.79
C SER A 70 5.58 -11.67 -16.72
N GLU A 71 4.35 -12.14 -16.87
CA GLU A 71 3.27 -11.41 -17.54
C GLU A 71 2.95 -10.07 -16.85
N LEU A 72 3.32 -9.92 -15.58
CA LEU A 72 3.15 -8.68 -14.84
C LEU A 72 3.94 -7.51 -15.43
N SER A 73 5.00 -7.79 -16.18
CA SER A 73 5.77 -6.77 -16.90
C SER A 73 4.99 -6.05 -18.01
N THR A 74 3.83 -6.57 -18.39
CA THR A 74 2.94 -5.96 -19.39
C THR A 74 1.96 -4.96 -18.80
N TYR A 75 1.88 -4.86 -17.46
CA TYR A 75 1.00 -3.91 -16.78
C TYR A 75 1.66 -2.54 -16.70
N GLU A 76 1.07 -1.56 -17.36
CA GLU A 76 1.57 -0.17 -17.36
C GLU A 76 1.49 0.48 -15.97
N GLU A 77 0.60 -0.02 -15.15
CA GLU A 77 0.42 0.42 -13.76
C GLU A 77 1.59 0.01 -12.84
N LEU A 78 2.37 -1.01 -13.22
CA LEU A 78 3.48 -1.49 -12.41
C LEU A 78 4.79 -0.86 -12.86
N ILE A 79 5.35 0.02 -12.06
CA ILE A 79 6.66 0.64 -12.31
C ILE A 79 7.77 -0.31 -11.87
N ILE A 80 8.02 -1.32 -12.70
CA ILE A 80 9.06 -2.33 -12.45
C ILE A 80 10.43 -1.70 -12.71
N PRO A 81 11.41 -1.85 -11.78
CA PRO A 81 12.78 -1.41 -12.00
C PRO A 81 13.40 -2.04 -13.26
N ASP A 82 14.20 -1.25 -13.98
CA ASP A 82 14.74 -1.64 -15.29
C ASP A 82 16.12 -2.28 -15.19
N GLU A 83 17.09 -1.54 -14.62
CA GLU A 83 18.51 -1.91 -14.65
C GLU A 83 19.09 -1.88 -13.24
N LEU A 84 19.98 -2.82 -12.94
CA LEU A 84 20.76 -2.84 -11.71
C LEU A 84 21.90 -1.82 -11.83
N VAL A 85 22.06 -0.98 -10.80
CA VAL A 85 23.14 0.00 -10.73
C VAL A 85 24.25 -0.47 -9.80
N LEU A 86 25.47 -0.54 -10.31
CA LEU A 86 26.67 -0.82 -9.55
C LEU A 86 27.46 0.48 -9.32
N ILE A 87 27.87 0.73 -8.09
CA ILE A 87 28.77 1.84 -7.74
C ILE A 87 30.10 1.25 -7.28
N GLY A 88 31.19 1.55 -8.01
CA GLY A 88 32.47 0.94 -7.72
C GLY A 88 32.50 -0.59 -7.80
N GLY A 89 31.62 -1.18 -8.60
CA GLY A 89 31.45 -2.64 -8.69
C GLY A 89 30.52 -3.26 -7.66
N VAL A 90 29.95 -2.47 -6.72
CA VAL A 90 29.02 -2.93 -5.68
C VAL A 90 27.58 -2.68 -6.13
N LYS A 91 26.72 -3.69 -6.01
CA LYS A 91 25.28 -3.59 -6.28
C LYS A 91 24.64 -2.57 -5.34
N SER A 92 24.17 -1.45 -5.89
CA SER A 92 23.81 -0.28 -5.08
C SER A 92 22.37 0.19 -5.27
N GLY A 93 21.65 -0.34 -6.25
CA GLY A 93 20.24 0.04 -6.47
C GLY A 93 19.77 -0.23 -7.88
N PHE A 94 18.74 0.46 -8.30
CA PHE A 94 18.05 0.22 -9.57
C PHE A 94 17.67 1.50 -10.27
N THR A 95 17.56 1.44 -11.59
CA THR A 95 16.88 2.49 -12.35
C THR A 95 15.37 2.23 -12.35
N ILE A 96 14.61 3.30 -12.28
CA ILE A 96 13.15 3.28 -12.37
C ILE A 96 12.67 4.43 -13.27
N LYS A 97 11.53 4.23 -13.94
CA LYS A 97 10.90 5.29 -14.73
C LYS A 97 10.23 6.30 -13.79
N GLU A 98 10.39 7.59 -14.08
CA GLU A 98 9.63 8.64 -13.39
C GLU A 98 8.16 8.60 -13.80
N VAL A 99 7.26 8.75 -12.85
CA VAL A 99 5.84 9.03 -13.10
C VAL A 99 5.65 10.54 -12.98
N VAL A 100 5.58 11.20 -14.12
CA VAL A 100 5.51 12.67 -14.21
C VAL A 100 4.13 13.16 -13.75
N ASP A 101 4.09 14.37 -13.15
CA ASP A 101 2.84 15.02 -12.70
C ASP A 101 1.98 14.12 -11.80
N SER A 102 2.62 13.36 -10.92
CA SER A 102 1.96 12.47 -9.98
C SER A 102 2.14 12.91 -8.53
N THR A 103 1.22 12.48 -7.70
CA THR A 103 1.32 12.59 -6.23
C THR A 103 1.13 11.21 -5.60
N ASN A 104 1.67 10.99 -4.39
CA ASN A 104 1.41 9.73 -3.70
C ASN A 104 -0.04 9.66 -3.22
N LEU A 105 -0.57 8.44 -3.11
CA LEU A 105 -1.97 8.21 -2.72
C LEU A 105 -2.28 8.78 -1.33
N TYR A 106 -1.31 8.78 -0.40
CA TYR A 106 -1.48 9.36 0.93
C TYR A 106 -1.86 10.85 0.84
N THR A 107 -1.11 11.62 0.08
CA THR A 107 -1.36 13.05 -0.15
C THR A 107 -2.65 13.26 -0.96
N PHE A 108 -2.87 12.45 -2.01
CA PHE A 108 -4.08 12.51 -2.84
C PHE A 108 -5.36 12.34 -2.02
N LEU A 109 -5.42 11.32 -1.17
CA LEU A 109 -6.60 11.02 -0.34
C LEU A 109 -6.88 12.11 0.70
N ARG A 110 -5.85 12.84 1.15
CA ARG A 110 -5.98 13.91 2.15
C ARG A 110 -6.17 15.30 1.55
N SER A 111 -5.98 15.43 0.25
CA SER A 111 -6.20 16.71 -0.45
C SER A 111 -7.66 17.14 -0.35
N LYS A 112 -7.87 18.42 -0.09
CA LYS A 112 -9.20 19.06 -0.11
C LYS A 112 -9.63 19.47 -1.52
N GLU A 113 -8.68 19.51 -2.45
CA GLU A 113 -8.91 19.90 -3.85
C GLU A 113 -9.43 18.74 -4.68
N VAL A 114 -9.22 17.51 -4.22
CA VAL A 114 -9.69 16.26 -4.86
C VAL A 114 -11.08 15.91 -4.31
N SER A 115 -12.03 15.65 -5.20
CA SER A 115 -13.37 15.24 -4.82
C SER A 115 -13.37 13.86 -4.16
N ASP A 116 -14.33 13.58 -3.27
CA ASP A 116 -14.46 12.26 -2.68
C ASP A 116 -14.81 11.19 -3.72
N GLN A 117 -15.49 11.56 -4.81
CA GLN A 117 -15.76 10.66 -5.94
C GLN A 117 -14.47 10.25 -6.65
N ASP A 118 -13.55 11.18 -6.91
CA ASP A 118 -12.24 10.85 -7.52
C ASP A 118 -11.41 9.97 -6.61
N LYS A 119 -11.44 10.23 -5.30
CA LYS A 119 -10.75 9.40 -4.31
C LYS A 119 -11.26 7.97 -4.31
N ILE A 120 -12.58 7.78 -4.29
CA ILE A 120 -13.21 6.46 -4.36
C ILE A 120 -12.90 5.78 -5.69
N LEU A 121 -12.95 6.52 -6.81
CA LEU A 121 -12.59 5.98 -8.12
C LEU A 121 -11.15 5.46 -8.15
N VAL A 122 -10.19 6.21 -7.61
CA VAL A 122 -8.78 5.79 -7.54
C VAL A 122 -8.63 4.57 -6.64
N LEU A 123 -9.27 4.55 -5.47
CA LEU A 123 -9.26 3.39 -4.59
C LEU A 123 -9.85 2.14 -5.27
N LYS A 124 -10.94 2.30 -6.03
CA LYS A 124 -11.53 1.23 -6.82
C LYS A 124 -10.56 0.70 -7.89
N LYS A 125 -9.91 1.59 -8.66
CA LYS A 125 -8.90 1.18 -9.65
C LYS A 125 -7.78 0.33 -9.02
N ILE A 126 -7.34 0.67 -7.81
CA ILE A 126 -6.35 -0.12 -7.07
C ILE A 126 -6.89 -1.52 -6.78
N GLY A 127 -8.09 -1.63 -6.24
CA GLY A 127 -8.70 -2.92 -5.92
C GLY A 127 -8.93 -3.79 -7.17
N GLU A 128 -9.35 -3.19 -8.28
CA GLU A 128 -9.52 -3.87 -9.57
C GLU A 128 -8.17 -4.37 -10.12
N LEU A 129 -7.11 -3.56 -10.02
CA LEU A 129 -5.75 -3.97 -10.38
C LEU A 129 -5.30 -5.18 -9.54
N LEU A 130 -5.51 -5.14 -8.22
CA LEU A 130 -5.18 -6.26 -7.34
C LEU A 130 -5.92 -7.54 -7.73
N LYS A 131 -7.23 -7.47 -7.99
CA LYS A 131 -8.02 -8.62 -8.47
C LYS A 131 -7.51 -9.17 -9.78
N LYS A 132 -7.20 -8.29 -10.73
CA LYS A 132 -6.68 -8.67 -12.05
C LYS A 132 -5.35 -9.42 -11.91
N ILE A 133 -4.43 -8.92 -11.09
CA ILE A 133 -3.14 -9.54 -10.82
C ILE A 133 -3.30 -10.89 -10.11
N GLN A 134 -4.15 -10.97 -9.09
CA GLN A 134 -4.40 -12.21 -8.34
C GLN A 134 -5.03 -13.31 -9.20
N ASN A 135 -5.92 -12.93 -10.12
CA ASN A 135 -6.53 -13.88 -11.05
C ASN A 135 -5.53 -14.45 -12.07
N GLN A 136 -4.52 -13.64 -12.45
CA GLN A 136 -3.48 -14.09 -13.38
C GLN A 136 -2.34 -14.82 -12.70
N SER A 137 -1.96 -14.39 -11.50
CA SER A 137 -0.82 -14.95 -10.76
C SER A 137 -1.16 -15.09 -9.29
N GLN A 138 -1.61 -16.27 -8.88
CA GLN A 138 -1.82 -16.62 -7.46
C GLN A 138 -0.50 -16.68 -6.66
N GLU A 139 0.62 -16.48 -7.31
CA GLU A 139 1.95 -16.57 -6.71
C GLU A 139 2.60 -15.21 -6.47
N PHE A 140 1.93 -14.12 -6.84
CA PHE A 140 2.42 -12.77 -6.65
C PHE A 140 1.73 -12.09 -5.46
N TYR A 141 2.53 -11.41 -4.64
CA TYR A 141 2.07 -10.54 -3.57
C TYR A 141 2.90 -9.27 -3.54
N PHE A 142 2.26 -8.12 -3.47
CA PHE A 142 2.95 -6.84 -3.26
C PHE A 142 3.66 -6.84 -1.90
N GLY A 143 2.97 -7.31 -0.87
CA GLY A 143 3.48 -7.40 0.49
C GLY A 143 3.51 -6.06 1.21
N ASP A 144 4.26 -5.09 0.69
CA ASP A 144 4.33 -3.72 1.23
C ASP A 144 3.29 -2.80 0.56
N LEU A 145 2.03 -3.22 0.55
CA LEU A 145 0.94 -2.48 -0.03
C LEU A 145 0.48 -1.37 0.92
N GLN A 146 0.89 -0.14 0.62
CA GLN A 146 0.62 1.05 1.42
C GLN A 146 0.40 2.28 0.55
N GLU A 147 -0.24 3.33 1.09
CA GLU A 147 -0.60 4.55 0.38
C GLU A 147 0.61 5.26 -0.27
N PHE A 148 1.81 5.14 0.29
CA PHE A 148 3.02 5.76 -0.26
C PHE A 148 3.59 5.04 -1.48
N ASN A 149 3.22 3.77 -1.69
CA ASN A 149 3.70 2.95 -2.81
C ASN A 149 2.77 3.03 -4.03
N PHE A 150 1.74 3.88 -3.97
CA PHE A 150 0.88 4.23 -5.11
C PHE A 150 1.09 5.68 -5.49
N LEU A 151 1.32 5.93 -6.77
CA LEU A 151 1.31 7.27 -7.35
C LEU A 151 0.04 7.44 -8.17
N VAL A 152 -0.57 8.61 -8.07
CA VAL A 152 -1.76 8.98 -8.83
C VAL A 152 -1.35 10.14 -9.75
N ASP A 153 -1.50 9.96 -11.05
CA ASP A 153 -1.23 11.02 -12.02
C ASP A 153 -2.40 12.00 -12.17
N LYS A 154 -2.20 13.03 -12.97
CA LYS A 154 -3.20 14.09 -13.23
C LYS A 154 -4.51 13.58 -13.85
N ASP A 155 -4.48 12.42 -14.50
CA ASP A 155 -5.63 11.79 -15.15
C ASP A 155 -6.29 10.71 -14.25
N ASN A 156 -5.92 10.70 -12.96
CA ASN A 156 -6.36 9.72 -11.97
C ASN A 156 -5.99 8.27 -12.34
N ASN A 157 -4.91 8.06 -13.12
CA ASN A 157 -4.36 6.73 -13.29
C ASN A 157 -3.44 6.40 -12.11
N ILE A 158 -3.39 5.11 -11.78
CA ILE A 158 -2.59 4.61 -10.67
C ILE A 158 -1.29 3.99 -11.20
N HIS A 159 -0.21 4.19 -10.45
CA HIS A 159 1.08 3.58 -10.70
C HIS A 159 1.63 3.02 -9.41
N VAL A 160 2.03 1.75 -9.42
CA VAL A 160 2.59 1.07 -8.24
C VAL A 160 4.10 1.11 -8.31
N VAL A 161 4.71 1.66 -7.28
CA VAL A 161 6.17 1.75 -7.12
C VAL A 161 6.66 0.84 -5.99
N ASP A 162 7.96 0.76 -5.81
CA ASP A 162 8.62 0.01 -4.73
C ASP A 162 8.40 -1.52 -4.77
N LEU A 163 8.36 -2.08 -5.97
CA LEU A 163 8.09 -3.50 -6.24
C LEU A 163 9.25 -4.43 -5.88
N ASP A 164 10.42 -3.92 -5.51
CA ASP A 164 11.62 -4.70 -5.18
C ASP A 164 11.50 -5.50 -3.86
N SER A 165 10.46 -5.22 -3.08
CA SER A 165 10.13 -5.94 -1.85
C SER A 165 9.00 -6.96 -2.00
N SER A 166 8.38 -7.05 -3.18
CA SER A 166 7.30 -7.97 -3.49
C SER A 166 7.71 -9.45 -3.43
N ALA A 167 6.74 -10.33 -3.43
CA ALA A 167 6.95 -11.77 -3.53
C ALA A 167 6.51 -12.30 -4.88
N VAL A 168 7.36 -13.09 -5.51
CA VAL A 168 7.07 -13.79 -6.77
C VAL A 168 7.35 -15.28 -6.55
N SER A 169 6.54 -16.15 -7.16
CA SER A 169 6.73 -17.61 -7.08
C SER A 169 6.66 -18.19 -5.67
N ARG A 170 5.63 -17.88 -4.90
CA ARG A 170 5.33 -18.36 -3.53
C ARG A 170 6.38 -18.00 -2.48
N LYS A 171 7.34 -17.16 -2.80
CA LYS A 171 8.27 -16.66 -1.79
C LYS A 171 7.55 -15.64 -0.91
N LYS A 172 7.94 -15.56 0.36
CA LYS A 172 7.42 -14.51 1.23
C LYS A 172 7.89 -13.15 0.76
N PRO A 173 7.02 -12.11 0.77
CA PRO A 173 7.46 -10.74 0.58
C PRO A 173 8.58 -10.40 1.56
N LEU A 174 9.49 -9.51 1.17
CA LEU A 174 10.55 -9.02 2.06
C LEU A 174 9.96 -8.22 3.21
N GLU A 175 8.94 -7.45 2.90
CA GLU A 175 8.26 -6.55 3.83
C GLU A 175 6.76 -6.70 3.70
N THR A 176 6.06 -6.42 4.78
CA THR A 176 4.61 -6.43 4.81
C THR A 176 4.17 -5.27 5.69
N LYS A 177 3.40 -4.37 5.10
CA LYS A 177 2.78 -3.27 5.84
C LYS A 177 1.58 -3.78 6.64
N TYR A 178 1.20 -3.06 7.68
CA TYR A 178 0.06 -3.37 8.57
C TYR A 178 0.12 -4.67 9.35
N ILE A 179 1.19 -5.46 9.24
CA ILE A 179 1.42 -6.63 10.09
C ILE A 179 2.44 -6.26 11.19
N ILE A 180 2.18 -5.19 11.86
CA ILE A 180 2.89 -4.84 13.08
C ILE A 180 2.22 -5.60 14.20
N ILE A 181 2.89 -6.64 14.68
CA ILE A 181 2.45 -7.30 15.91
C ILE A 181 2.96 -6.47 17.06
N ASP A 182 2.22 -5.48 17.43
CA ASP A 182 2.31 -5.00 18.79
C ASP A 182 1.44 -5.92 19.66
N LYS A 183 2.09 -6.69 20.51
CA LYS A 183 1.40 -7.55 21.48
C LYS A 183 0.48 -6.79 22.42
N LYS A 184 0.63 -5.48 22.51
CA LYS A 184 -0.15 -4.59 23.38
C LYS A 184 -1.43 -4.09 22.72
N THR A 185 -1.44 -3.88 21.41
CA THR A 185 -2.59 -3.27 20.73
C THR A 185 -3.62 -4.28 20.26
N HIS A 186 -3.30 -5.56 20.17
CA HIS A 186 -4.17 -6.63 19.66
C HIS A 186 -4.77 -6.39 18.27
N SER A 187 -4.33 -5.35 17.58
CA SER A 187 -4.94 -4.82 16.36
C SER A 187 -4.65 -5.65 15.13
N VAL A 188 -3.73 -6.61 15.19
CA VAL A 188 -3.49 -7.54 14.09
C VAL A 188 -3.79 -8.96 14.54
N PRO A 189 -4.62 -9.69 13.82
CA PRO A 189 -4.98 -11.06 14.18
C PRO A 189 -3.73 -11.95 14.27
N LYS A 190 -3.47 -12.51 15.43
CA LYS A 190 -2.30 -13.39 15.70
C LYS A 190 -2.20 -14.58 14.73
N TYR A 191 -3.31 -15.00 14.16
CA TYR A 191 -3.40 -16.14 13.25
C TYR A 191 -2.85 -15.86 11.85
N LYS A 192 -2.67 -14.58 11.48
CA LYS A 192 -2.13 -14.19 10.16
C LYS A 192 -0.61 -14.18 10.11
N VAL A 193 0.00 -14.38 11.26
CA VAL A 193 1.44 -14.42 11.43
C VAL A 193 1.85 -15.63 12.26
N ASN A 194 2.99 -16.21 11.94
CA ASN A 194 3.57 -17.27 12.74
C ASN A 194 4.16 -16.72 14.04
N SER A 195 4.64 -17.61 14.92
CA SER A 195 5.26 -17.25 16.20
C SER A 195 6.44 -16.27 16.09
N ALA A 196 7.06 -16.16 14.91
CA ALA A 196 8.13 -15.21 14.62
C ALA A 196 7.61 -13.89 14.03
N GLY A 197 6.30 -13.67 14.01
CA GLY A 197 5.70 -12.46 13.46
C GLY A 197 5.71 -12.36 11.94
N ARG A 198 5.82 -13.49 11.24
CA ARG A 198 5.87 -13.55 9.78
C ARG A 198 4.54 -14.02 9.21
N CYS A 199 4.09 -13.40 8.12
CA CYS A 199 2.86 -13.80 7.45
C CYS A 199 2.87 -15.24 6.98
N TYR A 200 1.71 -15.87 7.05
CA TYR A 200 1.53 -17.17 6.41
C TYR A 200 1.40 -16.99 4.88
N PRO A 201 2.08 -17.84 4.10
CA PRO A 201 2.10 -17.71 2.62
C PRO A 201 0.73 -17.85 1.95
N ASN A 202 -0.21 -18.53 2.61
CA ASN A 202 -1.54 -18.83 2.05
C ASN A 202 -2.56 -17.73 2.34
N TYR A 203 -2.13 -16.64 2.97
CA TYR A 203 -3.02 -15.57 3.33
C TYR A 203 -2.96 -14.48 2.27
N ASN A 204 -4.12 -14.00 1.83
CA ASN A 204 -4.17 -12.88 0.89
C ASN A 204 -3.84 -11.56 1.61
N ILE A 205 -2.56 -11.34 1.79
CA ILE A 205 -2.03 -10.16 2.50
C ILE A 205 -2.37 -8.86 1.79
N ASP A 206 -2.41 -8.90 0.46
CA ASP A 206 -2.67 -7.70 -0.32
C ASP A 206 -4.12 -7.25 -0.16
N ASN A 207 -5.09 -8.19 -0.11
CA ASN A 207 -6.48 -7.85 0.22
C ASN A 207 -6.59 -7.29 1.64
N PHE A 208 -5.88 -7.87 2.60
CA PHE A 208 -5.86 -7.33 3.95
C PHE A 208 -5.32 -5.90 4.00
N CYS A 209 -4.18 -5.65 3.35
CA CYS A 209 -3.58 -4.32 3.29
C CYS A 209 -4.50 -3.33 2.58
N TYR A 210 -5.09 -3.74 1.45
CA TYR A 210 -6.03 -2.92 0.70
C TYR A 210 -7.29 -2.57 1.52
N ASN A 211 -7.94 -3.56 2.13
CA ASN A 211 -9.11 -3.34 2.97
C ASN A 211 -8.78 -2.43 4.16
N THR A 212 -7.59 -2.59 4.77
CA THR A 212 -7.12 -1.71 5.85
C THR A 212 -6.93 -0.27 5.36
N MET A 213 -6.39 -0.09 4.15
CA MET A 213 -6.22 1.23 3.55
C MET A 213 -7.57 1.91 3.30
N ILE A 214 -8.57 1.16 2.78
CA ILE A 214 -9.94 1.65 2.62
C ILE A 214 -10.54 2.00 3.98
N LEU A 215 -10.41 1.14 4.97
CA LEU A 215 -10.93 1.38 6.32
C LEU A 215 -10.31 2.64 6.94
N ASN A 216 -9.00 2.83 6.81
CA ASN A 216 -8.30 4.03 7.27
C ASN A 216 -8.82 5.30 6.58
N TYR A 217 -9.07 5.21 5.27
CA TYR A 217 -9.67 6.31 4.50
C TYR A 217 -11.06 6.67 5.02
N LEU A 218 -11.93 5.66 5.18
CA LEU A 218 -13.32 5.84 5.66
C LEU A 218 -13.37 6.36 7.10
N ALA A 219 -12.52 5.82 7.97
CA ALA A 219 -12.44 6.24 9.37
C ALA A 219 -11.73 7.59 9.57
N GLY A 220 -10.98 8.06 8.56
CA GLY A 220 -10.17 9.29 8.66
C GLY A 220 -8.99 9.18 9.61
N ARG A 221 -8.55 7.97 9.96
CA ARG A 221 -7.42 7.68 10.85
C ARG A 221 -6.86 6.27 10.64
N ASP A 222 -5.65 6.04 11.14
CA ASP A 222 -5.03 4.72 11.15
C ASP A 222 -5.75 3.80 12.14
N THR A 223 -6.43 2.79 11.61
CA THR A 223 -7.22 1.84 12.41
C THR A 223 -6.40 0.67 12.96
N HIS A 224 -5.26 0.39 12.36
CA HIS A 224 -4.38 -0.71 12.79
C HIS A 224 -3.72 -0.49 14.17
N CYS A 225 -3.74 0.75 14.69
CA CYS A 225 -3.25 1.10 16.03
C CYS A 225 -4.33 1.03 17.11
N LEU A 226 -5.58 0.70 16.75
CA LEU A 226 -6.69 0.66 17.69
C LEU A 226 -6.63 -0.59 18.55
N SER A 227 -7.08 -0.47 19.81
CA SER A 227 -7.42 -1.62 20.62
C SER A 227 -8.61 -2.35 20.02
N PHE A 228 -8.83 -3.60 20.42
CA PHE A 228 -9.97 -4.39 19.96
C PHE A 228 -11.32 -3.71 20.27
N GLU A 229 -11.46 -3.13 21.47
CA GLU A 229 -12.67 -2.40 21.86
C GLU A 229 -12.89 -1.14 21.01
N GLU A 230 -11.84 -0.37 20.76
CA GLU A 230 -11.92 0.81 19.89
C GLU A 230 -12.25 0.44 18.46
N TYR A 231 -11.73 -0.68 17.96
CA TYR A 231 -12.04 -1.17 16.63
C TYR A 231 -13.53 -1.44 16.45
N TYR A 232 -14.17 -2.15 17.39
CA TYR A 232 -15.61 -2.40 17.32
C TYR A 232 -16.45 -1.13 17.43
N LYS A 233 -16.01 -0.16 18.25
CA LYS A 233 -16.67 1.15 18.28
C LYS A 233 -16.58 1.85 16.91
N TYR A 234 -15.49 1.62 16.16
CA TYR A 234 -15.38 2.13 14.81
C TYR A 234 -16.27 1.41 13.81
N MET A 235 -16.48 0.12 13.93
CA MET A 235 -17.45 -0.60 13.08
C MET A 235 -18.87 -0.06 13.30
N ASP A 236 -19.30 0.15 14.54
CA ASP A 236 -20.55 0.81 14.86
C ASP A 236 -20.64 2.24 14.28
N TYR A 237 -19.53 2.96 14.28
CA TYR A 237 -19.45 4.29 13.71
C TYR A 237 -19.59 4.27 12.18
N LEU A 238 -18.98 3.33 11.49
CA LEU A 238 -19.10 3.19 10.04
C LEU A 238 -20.54 2.81 9.64
N ASP A 239 -21.20 1.94 10.40
CA ASP A 239 -22.60 1.63 10.23
C ASP A 239 -23.48 2.89 10.41
N TYR A 240 -23.22 3.68 11.43
CA TYR A 240 -23.87 4.99 11.63
C TYR A 240 -23.65 5.97 10.48
N CYS A 241 -22.50 5.92 9.81
CA CYS A 241 -22.18 6.73 8.65
C CYS A 241 -22.84 6.23 7.36
N GLY A 242 -23.51 5.08 7.39
CA GLY A 242 -24.17 4.48 6.22
C GLY A 242 -23.21 3.77 5.27
N ILE A 243 -22.10 3.25 5.79
CA ILE A 243 -21.21 2.36 5.02
C ILE A 243 -21.97 1.05 4.75
N PRO A 244 -21.88 0.46 3.54
CA PRO A 244 -22.51 -0.82 3.21
C PRO A 244 -22.16 -1.89 4.23
N ARG A 245 -23.17 -2.66 4.65
CA ARG A 245 -23.02 -3.70 5.68
C ARG A 245 -22.01 -4.75 5.28
N GLU A 246 -21.99 -5.09 4.01
CA GLU A 246 -21.05 -6.04 3.41
C GLU A 246 -19.59 -5.60 3.61
N MET A 247 -19.31 -4.31 3.46
CA MET A 247 -17.98 -3.76 3.73
C MET A 247 -17.62 -3.87 5.23
N ILE A 248 -18.58 -3.59 6.11
CA ILE A 248 -18.38 -3.68 7.55
C ILE A 248 -18.09 -5.14 7.94
N ASP A 249 -18.82 -6.09 7.39
CA ASP A 249 -18.63 -7.52 7.65
C ASP A 249 -17.26 -8.01 7.16
N ILE A 250 -16.76 -7.48 6.04
CA ILE A 250 -15.40 -7.75 5.57
C ILE A 250 -14.37 -7.17 6.54
N PHE A 251 -14.54 -5.94 7.00
CA PHE A 251 -13.64 -5.33 7.99
C PHE A 251 -13.66 -6.11 9.32
N ASP A 252 -14.82 -6.54 9.77
CA ASP A 252 -14.98 -7.37 10.98
C ASP A 252 -14.25 -8.71 10.83
N ASN A 253 -14.27 -9.29 9.63
CA ASN A 253 -13.54 -10.51 9.31
C ASN A 253 -12.03 -10.36 9.34
N HIS A 254 -11.47 -9.14 9.34
CA HIS A 254 -10.04 -8.90 9.57
C HIS A 254 -9.54 -9.51 10.89
N TYR A 255 -10.40 -9.56 11.91
CA TYR A 255 -10.09 -10.13 13.22
C TYR A 255 -10.55 -11.59 13.38
N SER A 256 -11.37 -12.07 12.48
CA SER A 256 -11.80 -13.47 12.42
C SER A 256 -10.97 -14.24 11.38
N ASN A 257 -10.80 -15.56 11.57
CA ASN A 257 -10.00 -16.42 10.66
C ASN A 257 -10.70 -16.73 9.32
N LYS A 258 -11.56 -15.85 8.81
CA LYS A 258 -12.26 -16.07 7.56
C LYS A 258 -11.45 -15.53 6.37
N ASP A 259 -11.74 -16.06 5.19
CA ASP A 259 -11.09 -15.66 3.94
C ASP A 259 -11.22 -14.16 3.71
N ASN A 260 -10.15 -13.55 3.21
CA ASN A 260 -10.08 -12.13 2.97
C ASN A 260 -10.72 -11.79 1.62
N GLU A 261 -11.99 -11.54 1.63
CA GLU A 261 -12.66 -10.87 0.53
C GLU A 261 -12.16 -9.44 0.38
N SER A 262 -12.24 -8.89 -0.82
CA SER A 262 -11.89 -7.50 -1.08
C SER A 262 -13.13 -6.63 -1.02
N VAL A 263 -13.04 -5.48 -0.37
CA VAL A 263 -14.16 -4.51 -0.32
C VAL A 263 -14.37 -3.78 -1.65
N VAL A 264 -13.54 -4.03 -2.67
CA VAL A 264 -13.61 -3.31 -3.95
C VAL A 264 -14.97 -3.44 -4.65
N ASP A 265 -15.65 -4.58 -4.50
CA ASP A 265 -16.94 -4.82 -5.14
C ASP A 265 -18.08 -3.97 -4.57
N TYR A 266 -17.90 -3.47 -3.37
CA TYR A 266 -18.89 -2.68 -2.65
C TYR A 266 -18.60 -1.17 -2.67
N LEU A 267 -17.49 -0.73 -3.28
CA LEU A 267 -17.15 0.69 -3.35
C LEU A 267 -18.16 1.51 -4.18
N ASP A 268 -18.82 0.88 -5.15
CA ASP A 268 -19.87 1.54 -5.94
C ASP A 268 -21.16 1.76 -5.14
N GLU A 269 -21.34 1.04 -4.05
CA GLU A 269 -22.48 1.18 -3.16
C GLU A 269 -22.30 2.31 -2.15
N LEU A 270 -21.09 2.87 -2.04
CA LEU A 270 -20.86 4.04 -1.22
C LEU A 270 -21.67 5.22 -1.78
N ARG A 271 -22.63 5.66 -1.00
CA ARG A 271 -23.50 6.77 -1.38
C ARG A 271 -22.70 8.06 -1.51
N SER A 272 -23.07 8.90 -2.47
CA SER A 272 -22.43 10.21 -2.70
C SER A 272 -22.53 11.15 -1.49
N ASP A 273 -23.48 10.91 -0.59
CA ASP A 273 -23.67 11.62 0.67
C ASP A 273 -23.00 10.92 1.87
N TYR A 274 -22.17 9.89 1.59
CA TYR A 274 -21.30 9.31 2.60
C TYR A 274 -20.59 10.45 3.34
N ARG A 275 -21.02 10.68 4.56
CA ARG A 275 -20.40 11.69 5.42
C ARG A 275 -19.24 11.04 6.13
N ARG A 276 -18.05 11.55 5.92
CA ARG A 276 -17.01 11.45 6.93
C ARG A 276 -17.51 12.14 8.20
N ALA A 277 -18.40 11.48 8.91
CA ALA A 277 -18.88 12.02 10.16
C ALA A 277 -17.68 12.17 11.10
N ASN A 278 -17.59 13.29 11.79
CA ASN A 278 -16.57 13.48 12.79
C ASN A 278 -16.83 12.48 13.93
N TYR A 279 -15.88 11.57 14.18
CA TYR A 279 -15.98 10.54 15.21
C TYR A 279 -16.35 11.13 16.59
N LYS A 280 -15.86 12.32 16.92
CA LYS A 280 -16.24 13.03 18.14
C LYS A 280 -17.74 13.37 18.21
N VAL A 281 -18.37 13.65 17.06
CA VAL A 281 -19.82 13.88 16.98
C VAL A 281 -20.56 12.58 17.25
N TYR A 282 -20.08 11.46 16.69
CA TYR A 282 -20.65 10.14 16.95
C TYR A 282 -20.56 9.76 18.44
N GLU A 283 -19.39 9.90 19.08
CA GLU A 283 -19.21 9.65 20.50
C GLU A 283 -20.21 10.47 21.34
N HIS A 284 -20.33 11.76 21.04
CA HIS A 284 -21.29 12.62 21.74
C HIS A 284 -22.76 12.18 21.54
N VAL A 285 -23.14 11.78 20.32
CA VAL A 285 -24.50 11.25 20.05
C VAL A 285 -24.75 9.98 20.85
N LYS A 286 -23.78 9.04 20.89
CA LYS A 286 -23.90 7.79 21.69
C LYS A 286 -24.03 8.09 23.17
N GLU A 287 -23.22 8.98 23.74
CA GLU A 287 -23.35 9.39 25.15
C GLU A 287 -24.73 9.97 25.47
N VAL A 288 -25.27 10.82 24.60
CA VAL A 288 -26.60 11.41 24.78
C VAL A 288 -27.69 10.32 24.71
N GLN A 289 -27.55 9.35 23.79
CA GLN A 289 -28.48 8.23 23.67
C GLN A 289 -28.47 7.34 24.93
N GLU A 290 -27.31 6.99 25.44
CA GLU A 290 -27.17 6.20 26.67
C GLU A 290 -27.73 6.92 27.89
N LYS A 291 -27.47 8.21 28.05
CA LYS A 291 -28.06 9.03 29.10
C LYS A 291 -29.58 9.05 29.00
N ARG A 292 -30.17 9.16 27.80
CA ARG A 292 -31.61 9.10 27.59
C ARG A 292 -32.19 7.73 27.97
N LYS A 293 -31.57 6.63 27.57
CA LYS A 293 -31.96 5.27 27.94
C LYS A 293 -31.95 5.08 29.46
N SER A 294 -30.95 5.57 30.17
CA SER A 294 -30.84 5.48 31.62
C SER A 294 -31.90 6.31 32.37
N LEU A 295 -32.42 7.37 31.75
CA LEU A 295 -33.52 8.19 32.31
C LEU A 295 -34.91 7.58 32.10
N ILE A 296 -35.06 6.77 31.03
CA ILE A 296 -36.36 6.09 30.74
C ILE A 296 -36.51 4.81 31.59
N LEU A 297 -35.40 4.21 32.02
CA LEU A 297 -35.38 3.00 32.84
C LEU A 297 -35.45 3.27 34.37
N LYS A 298 -35.49 4.53 34.78
CA LYS A 298 -35.76 4.98 36.15
C LYS A 298 -37.19 5.46 36.27
#